data_ff8a130d118c782d1984191f5e79fdcc
#
_entry.id   ff8a130d118c782d1984191f5e79fdcc
#
_cell.length_a   1.000
_cell.length_b   1.000
_cell.length_c   1.000
_cell.angle_alpha   90.00
_cell.angle_beta   90.00
_cell.angle_gamma   90.00
#
_symmetry.space_group_name_H-M   'P 1'
#
loop_
_entity.id
_entity.type
_entity.pdbx_description
1 polymer ?
#
loop_
_entity_poly.entity_id
_entity_poly.type
_entity_poly.pdbx_seq_one_letter_code
_entity_poly.pdbx_strand_id
1 'polypeptide(L)'
;MNTVERHSERREKERKMITEEQIKAAEAKFGELIRNENARIEAMKKDSEVKDFSKLSHIKVGILPGDGIGPIIMEQAVRVVNELLKEEIASGRVELHEIQGMTIERRSELMESLPADVMEECKKCDVLVKGPFVTPRPGDPYPNLVSANSLLRRGLNLFA
;
A
#
# COMPACT_ATOMS: atom_id res chain seq x y z
N MET A 1 -36.13 32.69 13.60
CA MET A 1 -34.93 32.00 14.08
C MET A 1 -33.88 32.09 12.97
N ASN A 2 -32.84 32.86 13.19
CA ASN A 2 -31.91 33.36 12.17
C ASN A 2 -30.88 32.27 11.78
N THR A 3 -30.48 32.21 10.53
CA THR A 3 -29.53 31.22 9.99
C THR A 3 -28.18 31.23 10.76
N VAL A 4 -27.83 32.38 11.32
CA VAL A 4 -26.61 32.57 12.14
C VAL A 4 -26.72 31.85 13.49
N GLU A 5 -27.90 31.84 14.12
CA GLU A 5 -28.13 31.13 15.40
C GLU A 5 -28.06 29.62 15.21
N ARG A 6 -28.59 29.08 14.11
CA ARG A 6 -28.47 27.65 13.79
C ARG A 6 -27.02 27.22 13.52
N HIS A 7 -26.19 28.10 12.96
CA HIS A 7 -24.78 27.82 12.73
C HIS A 7 -23.96 27.87 14.02
N SER A 8 -24.31 28.77 14.97
CA SER A 8 -23.63 28.83 16.28
C SER A 8 -24.00 27.62 17.16
N GLU A 9 -25.28 27.25 17.23
CA GLU A 9 -25.74 26.05 17.97
C GLU A 9 -25.15 24.75 17.38
N ARG A 10 -24.97 24.66 16.05
CA ARG A 10 -24.33 23.53 15.41
C ARG A 10 -22.83 23.43 15.75
N ARG A 11 -22.12 24.56 15.81
CA ARG A 11 -20.72 24.63 16.22
C ARG A 11 -20.51 24.35 17.72
N GLU A 12 -21.46 24.67 18.54
CA GLU A 12 -21.42 24.40 19.98
C GLU A 12 -21.70 22.93 20.30
N LYS A 13 -22.59 22.26 19.55
CA LYS A 13 -22.85 20.81 19.65
C LYS A 13 -21.66 19.94 19.17
N GLU A 14 -20.79 20.48 18.32
CA GLU A 14 -19.61 19.77 17.77
C GLU A 14 -18.34 19.85 18.63
N ARG A 15 -18.32 20.68 19.67
CA ARG A 15 -17.24 20.67 20.67
C ARG A 15 -17.48 19.61 21.75
N LYS A 16 -17.56 18.34 21.36
CA LYS A 16 -17.42 17.27 22.33
C LYS A 16 -16.01 17.34 22.93
N MET A 17 -15.93 17.69 24.20
CA MET A 17 -14.67 17.56 24.92
C MET A 17 -14.18 16.13 24.84
N ILE A 18 -12.92 15.95 24.49
CA ILE A 18 -12.28 14.63 24.43
C ILE A 18 -12.28 14.04 25.85
N THR A 19 -12.73 12.81 25.98
CA THR A 19 -12.79 12.11 27.27
C THR A 19 -11.42 11.57 27.65
N GLU A 20 -11.18 11.36 28.95
CA GLU A 20 -9.97 10.70 29.46
C GLU A 20 -9.75 9.31 28.85
N GLU A 21 -10.80 8.59 28.54
CA GLU A 21 -10.74 7.28 27.87
C GLU A 21 -10.21 7.43 26.44
N GLN A 22 -10.67 8.44 25.70
CA GLN A 22 -10.18 8.74 24.34
C GLN A 22 -8.71 9.18 24.36
N ILE A 23 -8.29 9.94 25.37
CA ILE A 23 -6.90 10.34 25.56
C ILE A 23 -6.03 9.09 25.78
N LYS A 24 -6.38 8.23 26.72
CA LYS A 24 -5.65 6.98 26.99
C LYS A 24 -5.59 6.05 25.78
N ALA A 25 -6.68 5.95 25.01
CA ALA A 25 -6.69 5.17 23.78
C ALA A 25 -5.72 5.74 22.72
N ALA A 26 -5.67 7.07 22.59
CA ALA A 26 -4.73 7.74 21.68
C ALA A 26 -3.26 7.56 22.11
N GLU A 27 -2.98 7.70 23.41
CA GLU A 27 -1.65 7.45 23.97
C GLU A 27 -1.18 6.01 23.75
N ALA A 28 -2.06 5.03 24.00
CA ALA A 28 -1.77 3.63 23.77
C ALA A 28 -1.45 3.35 22.30
N LYS A 29 -2.26 3.93 21.38
CA LYS A 29 -2.07 3.80 19.93
C LYS A 29 -0.78 4.46 19.46
N PHE A 30 -0.46 5.64 19.97
CA PHE A 30 0.78 6.32 19.64
C PHE A 30 2.00 5.53 20.16
N GLY A 31 1.93 5.01 21.39
CA GLY A 31 2.98 4.15 21.95
C GLY A 31 3.19 2.87 21.13
N GLU A 32 2.13 2.24 20.63
CA GLU A 32 2.20 1.10 19.73
C GLU A 32 2.90 1.47 18.42
N LEU A 33 2.53 2.60 17.82
CA LEU A 33 3.13 3.11 16.57
C LEU A 33 4.64 3.31 16.73
N ILE A 34 5.08 3.97 17.81
CA ILE A 34 6.51 4.19 18.08
C ILE A 34 7.25 2.85 18.26
N ARG A 35 6.67 1.90 18.98
CA ARG A 35 7.29 0.56 19.15
C ARG A 35 7.45 -0.16 17.81
N ASN A 36 6.43 -0.10 16.97
CA ASN A 36 6.45 -0.73 15.64
C ASN A 36 7.50 -0.08 14.73
N GLU A 37 7.60 1.26 14.74
CA GLU A 37 8.63 1.95 13.94
C GLU A 37 10.05 1.66 14.46
N ASN A 38 10.27 1.58 15.76
CA ASN A 38 11.57 1.20 16.31
C ASN A 38 11.94 -0.24 15.93
N ALA A 39 11.00 -1.18 16.03
CA ALA A 39 11.22 -2.56 15.59
C ALA A 39 11.56 -2.65 14.09
N ARG A 40 10.89 -1.84 13.26
CA ARG A 40 11.18 -1.72 11.83
C ARG A 40 12.60 -1.20 11.58
N ILE A 41 13.02 -0.15 12.27
CA ILE A 41 14.37 0.42 12.16
C ILE A 41 15.43 -0.61 12.55
N GLU A 42 15.22 -1.35 13.64
CA GLU A 42 16.17 -2.39 14.07
C GLU A 42 16.24 -3.56 13.07
N ALA A 43 15.12 -3.93 12.45
CA ALA A 43 15.11 -4.91 11.38
C ALA A 43 15.90 -4.42 10.15
N MET A 44 15.70 -3.16 9.74
CA MET A 44 16.43 -2.55 8.61
C MET A 44 17.95 -2.45 8.86
N LYS A 45 18.39 -2.19 10.11
CA LYS A 45 19.81 -2.17 10.44
C LYS A 45 20.46 -3.56 10.30
N LYS A 46 19.70 -4.63 10.54
CA LYS A 46 20.16 -6.01 10.38
C LYS A 46 20.20 -6.44 8.92
N ASP A 47 19.30 -5.91 8.11
CA ASP A 47 19.16 -6.18 6.66
C ASP A 47 19.84 -5.06 5.85
N SER A 48 21.13 -4.82 6.14
CA SER A 48 21.89 -3.73 5.51
C SER A 48 22.57 -4.13 4.20
N GLU A 49 22.51 -5.39 3.81
CA GLU A 49 23.16 -5.86 2.58
C GLU A 49 22.26 -5.61 1.37
N VAL A 50 22.80 -4.91 0.37
CA VAL A 50 22.14 -4.74 -0.92
C VAL A 50 22.11 -6.10 -1.62
N LYS A 51 20.90 -6.54 -1.98
CA LYS A 51 20.69 -7.81 -2.68
C LYS A 51 21.41 -7.81 -4.03
N ASP A 52 22.36 -8.73 -4.18
CA ASP A 52 23.12 -8.89 -5.43
C ASP A 52 22.36 -9.84 -6.36
N PHE A 53 21.59 -9.27 -7.28
CA PHE A 53 20.78 -10.03 -8.25
C PHE A 53 21.61 -10.90 -9.20
N SER A 54 22.92 -10.61 -9.37
CA SER A 54 23.79 -11.43 -10.21
C SER A 54 24.05 -12.82 -9.64
N LYS A 55 23.94 -12.95 -8.31
CA LYS A 55 24.15 -14.22 -7.58
C LYS A 55 22.88 -15.06 -7.42
N LEU A 56 21.73 -14.52 -7.81
CA LEU A 56 20.48 -15.25 -7.70
C LEU A 56 20.29 -16.20 -8.88
N SER A 57 20.01 -17.46 -8.60
CA SER A 57 19.66 -18.45 -9.60
C SER A 57 18.23 -18.27 -10.11
N HIS A 58 17.36 -17.68 -9.30
CA HIS A 58 15.95 -17.42 -9.61
C HIS A 58 15.56 -16.04 -9.10
N ILE A 59 14.84 -15.27 -9.90
CA ILE A 59 14.35 -13.93 -9.59
C ILE A 59 12.84 -13.92 -9.82
N LYS A 60 12.07 -13.68 -8.76
CA LYS A 60 10.62 -13.55 -8.83
C LYS A 60 10.21 -12.09 -8.97
N VAL A 61 9.60 -11.76 -10.11
CA VAL A 61 9.10 -10.42 -10.42
C VAL A 61 7.58 -10.40 -10.22
N GLY A 62 7.12 -9.71 -9.18
CA GLY A 62 5.71 -9.49 -8.91
C GLY A 62 5.14 -8.39 -9.80
N ILE A 63 4.05 -8.68 -10.47
CA ILE A 63 3.32 -7.75 -11.33
C ILE A 63 2.02 -7.37 -10.64
N LEU A 64 1.85 -6.09 -10.30
CA LEU A 64 0.61 -5.56 -9.75
C LEU A 64 -0.06 -4.67 -10.82
N PRO A 65 -1.09 -5.15 -11.50
CA PRO A 65 -1.75 -4.37 -12.55
C PRO A 65 -2.30 -3.03 -12.07
N GLY A 66 -2.72 -2.96 -10.80
CA GLY A 66 -3.37 -1.79 -10.25
C GLY A 66 -4.84 -1.70 -10.61
N ASP A 67 -5.37 -0.48 -10.64
CA ASP A 67 -6.76 -0.21 -11.00
C ASP A 67 -6.89 0.99 -11.95
N GLY A 68 -8.13 1.31 -12.35
CA GLY A 68 -8.41 2.36 -13.32
C GLY A 68 -7.70 2.11 -14.65
N ILE A 69 -6.80 3.00 -15.06
CA ILE A 69 -5.99 2.86 -16.28
C ILE A 69 -4.84 1.84 -16.11
N GLY A 70 -4.57 1.40 -14.88
CA GLY A 70 -3.43 0.55 -14.52
C GLY A 70 -3.32 -0.72 -15.37
N PRO A 71 -4.36 -1.56 -15.46
CA PRO A 71 -4.30 -2.81 -16.23
C PRO A 71 -3.92 -2.59 -17.69
N ILE A 72 -4.42 -1.55 -18.33
CA ILE A 72 -4.13 -1.23 -19.76
C ILE A 72 -2.64 -0.88 -19.94
N ILE A 73 -2.10 -0.05 -19.04
CA ILE A 73 -0.68 0.34 -19.08
C ILE A 73 0.21 -0.85 -18.77
N MET A 74 -0.16 -1.62 -17.75
CA MET A 74 0.63 -2.77 -17.31
C MET A 74 0.68 -3.90 -18.31
N GLU A 75 -0.40 -4.13 -19.06
CA GLU A 75 -0.39 -5.07 -20.18
C GLU A 75 0.73 -4.76 -21.18
N GLN A 76 0.87 -3.48 -21.56
CA GLN A 76 1.92 -3.07 -22.49
C GLN A 76 3.32 -3.16 -21.85
N ALA A 77 3.45 -2.76 -20.58
CA ALA A 77 4.71 -2.89 -19.87
C ALA A 77 5.16 -4.35 -19.75
N VAL A 78 4.24 -5.26 -19.43
CA VAL A 78 4.53 -6.70 -19.33
C VAL A 78 4.91 -7.29 -20.69
N ARG A 79 4.31 -6.84 -21.80
CA ARG A 79 4.72 -7.25 -23.16
C ARG A 79 6.18 -6.88 -23.43
N VAL A 80 6.60 -5.67 -23.05
CA VAL A 80 8.00 -5.23 -23.18
C VAL A 80 8.93 -6.08 -22.29
N VAL A 81 8.54 -6.31 -21.05
CA VAL A 81 9.32 -7.12 -20.09
C VAL A 81 9.48 -8.56 -20.63
N ASN A 82 8.42 -9.17 -21.15
CA ASN A 82 8.47 -10.50 -21.73
C ASN A 82 9.43 -10.59 -22.93
N GLU A 83 9.48 -9.56 -23.78
CA GLU A 83 10.40 -9.57 -24.92
C GLU A 83 11.85 -9.34 -24.48
N LEU A 84 12.09 -8.43 -23.53
CA LEU A 84 13.44 -8.12 -23.03
C LEU A 84 14.04 -9.27 -22.20
N LEU A 85 13.22 -10.01 -21.45
CA LEU A 85 13.67 -11.09 -20.56
C LEU A 85 13.29 -12.48 -21.07
N LYS A 86 13.06 -12.61 -22.37
CA LYS A 86 12.58 -13.83 -23.00
C LYS A 86 13.47 -15.05 -22.71
N GLU A 87 14.77 -14.89 -22.77
CA GLU A 87 15.74 -15.97 -22.52
C GLU A 87 15.76 -16.34 -21.03
N GLU A 88 15.74 -15.36 -20.12
CA GLU A 88 15.74 -15.56 -18.70
C GLU A 88 14.43 -16.21 -18.20
N ILE A 89 13.30 -15.84 -18.81
CA ILE A 89 12.00 -16.47 -18.53
C ILE A 89 11.99 -17.91 -19.04
N ALA A 90 12.45 -18.13 -20.27
CA ALA A 90 12.52 -19.47 -20.85
C ALA A 90 13.46 -20.42 -20.09
N SER A 91 14.55 -19.91 -19.54
CA SER A 91 15.48 -20.68 -18.70
C SER A 91 14.97 -20.91 -17.28
N GLY A 92 13.88 -20.25 -16.86
CA GLY A 92 13.37 -20.29 -15.50
C GLY A 92 14.15 -19.42 -14.51
N ARG A 93 15.11 -18.61 -14.96
CA ARG A 93 15.82 -17.66 -14.13
C ARG A 93 14.95 -16.51 -13.67
N VAL A 94 13.98 -16.09 -14.47
CA VAL A 94 13.01 -15.05 -14.14
C VAL A 94 11.60 -15.64 -14.18
N GLU A 95 10.85 -15.45 -13.10
CA GLU A 95 9.43 -15.75 -12.99
C GLU A 95 8.64 -14.45 -12.96
N LEU A 96 7.68 -14.28 -13.87
CA LEU A 96 6.68 -13.20 -13.77
C LEU A 96 5.46 -13.73 -13.03
N HIS A 97 5.16 -13.13 -11.86
CA HIS A 97 4.07 -13.52 -10.98
C HIS A 97 3.06 -12.39 -10.86
N GLU A 98 1.86 -12.58 -11.38
CA GLU A 98 0.80 -11.58 -11.26
C GLU A 98 0.15 -11.63 -9.88
N ILE A 99 0.14 -10.48 -9.19
CA ILE A 99 -0.45 -10.32 -7.86
C ILE A 99 -1.80 -9.62 -8.02
N GLN A 100 -2.86 -10.35 -7.70
CA GLN A 100 -4.24 -9.87 -7.78
C GLN A 100 -4.70 -9.21 -6.47
N GLY A 101 -5.86 -8.53 -6.52
CA GLY A 101 -6.56 -8.08 -5.31
C GLY A 101 -6.37 -6.61 -4.96
N MET A 102 -5.79 -5.80 -5.85
CA MET A 102 -5.59 -4.36 -5.62
C MET A 102 -6.63 -3.48 -6.32
N THR A 103 -7.76 -4.02 -6.75
CA THR A 103 -8.84 -3.22 -7.32
C THR A 103 -9.49 -2.33 -6.27
N ILE A 104 -9.96 -1.14 -6.68
CA ILE A 104 -10.58 -0.19 -5.75
C ILE A 104 -11.88 -0.76 -5.13
N GLU A 105 -12.60 -1.58 -5.86
CA GLU A 105 -13.81 -2.26 -5.39
C GLU A 105 -13.48 -3.18 -4.21
N ARG A 106 -12.54 -4.11 -4.38
CA ARG A 106 -12.13 -5.04 -3.31
C ARG A 106 -11.60 -4.30 -2.09
N ARG A 107 -10.75 -3.29 -2.31
CA ARG A 107 -10.19 -2.48 -1.20
C ARG A 107 -11.29 -1.73 -0.44
N SER A 108 -12.31 -1.28 -1.15
CA SER A 108 -13.47 -0.60 -0.56
C SER A 108 -14.36 -1.56 0.24
N GLU A 109 -14.61 -2.76 -0.26
CA GLU A 109 -15.36 -3.81 0.44
C GLU A 109 -14.67 -4.23 1.73
N LEU A 110 -13.36 -4.39 1.70
CA LEU A 110 -12.55 -4.73 2.88
C LEU A 110 -12.30 -3.55 3.81
N MET A 111 -12.59 -2.31 3.39
CA MET A 111 -12.18 -1.08 4.09
C MET A 111 -10.66 -1.02 4.33
N GLU A 112 -9.87 -1.63 3.44
CA GLU A 112 -8.43 -1.73 3.52
C GLU A 112 -7.77 -1.07 2.31
N SER A 113 -6.84 -0.16 2.52
CA SER A 113 -6.09 0.47 1.43
C SER A 113 -5.09 -0.47 0.78
N LEU A 114 -4.58 -1.43 1.54
CA LEU A 114 -3.65 -2.46 1.10
C LEU A 114 -3.97 -3.75 1.86
N PRO A 115 -4.66 -4.70 1.23
CA PRO A 115 -5.01 -5.97 1.84
C PRO A 115 -3.78 -6.76 2.29
N ALA A 116 -3.88 -7.43 3.44
CA ALA A 116 -2.76 -8.12 4.06
C ALA A 116 -2.21 -9.28 3.18
N ASP A 117 -3.09 -10.00 2.51
CA ASP A 117 -2.72 -11.07 1.57
C ASP A 117 -1.90 -10.55 0.38
N VAL A 118 -2.25 -9.38 -0.16
CA VAL A 118 -1.49 -8.73 -1.24
C VAL A 118 -0.09 -8.32 -0.74
N MET A 119 0.00 -7.76 0.47
CA MET A 119 1.29 -7.41 1.06
C MET A 119 2.17 -8.65 1.23
N GLU A 120 1.62 -9.77 1.69
CA GLU A 120 2.37 -11.02 1.84
C GLU A 120 2.85 -11.60 0.50
N GLU A 121 2.05 -11.50 -0.57
CA GLU A 121 2.49 -11.86 -1.92
C GLU A 121 3.61 -10.93 -2.42
N CYS A 122 3.51 -9.63 -2.17
CA CYS A 122 4.56 -8.67 -2.53
C CYS A 122 5.90 -8.99 -1.85
N LYS A 123 5.87 -9.39 -0.58
CA LYS A 123 7.08 -9.77 0.19
C LYS A 123 7.79 -11.01 -0.35
N LYS A 124 7.09 -11.88 -1.07
CA LYS A 124 7.66 -13.09 -1.70
C LYS A 124 8.39 -12.78 -3.01
N CYS A 125 8.29 -11.56 -3.51
CA CYS A 125 8.90 -11.16 -4.77
C CYS A 125 10.23 -10.43 -4.53
N ASP A 126 11.17 -10.60 -5.44
CA ASP A 126 12.46 -9.94 -5.43
C ASP A 126 12.37 -8.52 -6.02
N VAL A 127 11.51 -8.35 -7.00
CA VAL A 127 11.23 -7.10 -7.71
C VAL A 127 9.73 -6.94 -7.86
N LEU A 128 9.22 -5.71 -7.79
CA LEU A 128 7.82 -5.40 -8.04
C LEU A 128 7.70 -4.38 -9.17
N VAL A 129 6.89 -4.73 -10.15
CA VAL A 129 6.44 -3.82 -11.23
C VAL A 129 4.95 -3.55 -11.00
N LYS A 130 4.60 -2.30 -10.78
CA LYS A 130 3.23 -1.96 -10.41
C LYS A 130 2.64 -0.85 -11.29
N GLY A 131 1.37 -1.00 -11.61
CA GLY A 131 0.52 0.03 -12.18
C GLY A 131 0.04 1.05 -11.13
N PRO A 132 -0.66 2.10 -11.57
CA PRO A 132 -1.26 3.07 -10.66
C PRO A 132 -2.38 2.45 -9.83
N PHE A 133 -2.56 3.00 -8.61
CA PHE A 133 -3.69 2.68 -7.73
C PHE A 133 -4.55 3.92 -7.53
N VAL A 134 -5.85 3.76 -7.65
CA VAL A 134 -6.81 4.81 -7.34
C VAL A 134 -6.77 5.12 -5.84
N THR A 135 -6.65 6.39 -5.50
CA THR A 135 -6.84 6.88 -4.13
C THR A 135 -8.12 7.71 -4.13
N PRO A 136 -9.18 7.26 -3.43
CA PRO A 136 -10.45 7.97 -3.41
C PRO A 136 -10.31 9.41 -2.90
N ARG A 137 -11.08 10.31 -3.49
CA ARG A 137 -11.17 11.72 -3.12
C ARG A 137 -12.54 12.02 -2.51
N PRO A 138 -12.68 13.11 -1.75
CA PRO A 138 -14.01 13.56 -1.31
C PRO A 138 -14.96 13.74 -2.51
N GLY A 139 -16.11 13.04 -2.48
CA GLY A 139 -17.10 13.00 -3.56
C GLY A 139 -17.05 11.78 -4.46
N ASP A 140 -16.01 10.97 -4.40
CA ASP A 140 -15.98 9.68 -5.10
C ASP A 140 -16.95 8.67 -4.45
N PRO A 141 -17.44 7.67 -5.19
CA PRO A 141 -18.35 6.66 -4.67
C PRO A 141 -17.70 5.64 -3.71
N TYR A 142 -16.42 5.80 -3.45
CA TYR A 142 -15.61 4.90 -2.62
C TYR A 142 -15.33 5.51 -1.24
N PRO A 143 -15.09 4.68 -0.21
CA PRO A 143 -14.71 5.16 1.12
C PRO A 143 -13.36 5.91 1.07
N ASN A 144 -13.13 6.78 2.06
CA ASN A 144 -11.87 7.48 2.18
C ASN A 144 -10.76 6.52 2.62
N LEU A 145 -9.99 6.03 1.66
CA LEU A 145 -8.85 5.15 1.88
C LEU A 145 -7.54 5.94 1.77
N VAL A 146 -6.57 5.62 2.62
CA VAL A 146 -5.22 6.19 2.51
C VAL A 146 -4.50 5.64 1.27
N SER A 147 -3.43 6.32 0.85
CA SER A 147 -2.68 5.90 -0.34
C SER A 147 -2.09 4.50 -0.19
N ALA A 148 -2.52 3.56 -1.03
CA ALA A 148 -1.97 2.21 -1.11
C ALA A 148 -0.47 2.22 -1.47
N ASN A 149 -0.02 3.17 -2.29
CA ASN A 149 1.40 3.35 -2.62
C ASN A 149 2.24 3.62 -1.38
N SER A 150 1.80 4.53 -0.51
CA SER A 150 2.51 4.86 0.71
C SER A 150 2.60 3.67 1.65
N LEU A 151 1.52 2.90 1.79
CA LEU A 151 1.50 1.69 2.63
C LEU A 151 2.41 0.60 2.05
N LEU A 152 2.39 0.37 0.74
CA LEU A 152 3.24 -0.62 0.08
C LEU A 152 4.73 -0.28 0.28
N ARG A 153 5.13 0.96 0.04
CA ARG A 153 6.53 1.40 0.21
C ARG A 153 7.00 1.26 1.66
N ARG A 154 6.17 1.64 2.63
CA ARG A 154 6.48 1.49 4.06
C ARG A 154 6.53 0.03 4.49
N GLY A 155 5.56 -0.78 4.05
CA GLY A 155 5.48 -2.20 4.40
C GLY A 155 6.61 -3.05 3.83
N LEU A 156 7.19 -2.63 2.71
CA LEU A 156 8.36 -3.26 2.07
C LEU A 156 9.69 -2.60 2.45
N ASN A 157 9.69 -1.61 3.34
CA ASN A 157 10.88 -0.84 3.73
C ASN A 157 11.63 -0.21 2.55
N LEU A 158 10.92 0.17 1.49
CA LEU A 158 11.54 0.79 0.34
C LEU A 158 11.97 2.22 0.67
N PHE A 159 13.21 2.54 0.30
CA PHE A 159 13.70 3.90 0.34
C PHE A 159 13.02 4.74 -0.76
N ALA A 160 12.58 5.94 -0.40
CA ALA A 160 11.91 6.84 -1.35
C ALA A 160 12.09 8.29 -0.95
#